data_27009b21c3d783d85e8e0c274a8b357e
#
_entry.id   27009b21c3d783d85e8e0c274a8b357e
#
_cell.length_a   1.000
_cell.length_b   1.000
_cell.length_c   1.000
_cell.angle_alpha   90.00
_cell.angle_beta   90.00
_cell.angle_gamma   90.00
#
_symmetry.space_group_name_H-M   'P 1'
#
loop_
_entity.id
_entity.type
_entity.pdbx_description
1 polymer ?
#
loop_
_entity_poly.entity_id
_entity_poly.type
_entity_poly.pdbx_seq_one_letter_code
_entity_poly.pdbx_strand_id
1 'polypeptide(L)'
;MRLEPYATNRTKRLIKTPKLYWNDSGLALHLAHGGAEGAPTGAHFENLVLCDLLAWRDTQVPQPEITYWRTSSGHEVDFVIESKNRLVGVEVKAAKRPGMRDISGLRTFLAEHPKQALGGVVVHGGDESYWLDERIVAVPWWRVM
;
A
#
# COMPACT_ATOMS: atom_id res chain seq x y z
N MET A 1 9.58 -2.78 11.29
CA MET A 1 9.67 -3.54 10.01
C MET A 1 10.35 -2.71 8.95
N ARG A 2 10.96 -3.34 7.97
CA ARG A 2 11.62 -2.69 6.83
C ARG A 2 10.94 -3.18 5.54
N LEU A 3 10.44 -2.24 4.72
CA LEU A 3 9.80 -2.52 3.44
C LEU A 3 10.74 -2.10 2.31
N GLU A 4 11.08 -3.05 1.44
CA GLU A 4 11.98 -2.81 0.31
C GLU A 4 11.25 -2.20 -0.89
N PRO A 5 11.94 -1.43 -1.73
CA PRO A 5 11.37 -0.94 -2.97
C PRO A 5 11.22 -2.05 -4.00
N TYR A 6 10.12 -2.04 -4.74
CA TYR A 6 9.92 -2.90 -5.90
C TYR A 6 10.89 -2.52 -7.01
N ALA A 7 11.63 -3.47 -7.54
CA ALA A 7 12.63 -3.26 -8.59
C ALA A 7 12.47 -4.27 -9.71
N THR A 8 11.93 -3.87 -10.85
CA THR A 8 11.84 -4.66 -12.08
C THR A 8 13.21 -4.93 -12.74
N ASN A 9 14.23 -4.14 -12.42
CA ASN A 9 15.56 -4.32 -13.00
C ASN A 9 16.61 -3.72 -12.05
N ARG A 10 17.62 -4.49 -11.68
CA ARG A 10 18.73 -4.05 -10.79
C ARG A 10 19.52 -2.84 -11.33
N THR A 11 19.29 -2.43 -12.58
CA THR A 11 20.01 -1.36 -13.28
C THR A 11 19.28 -0.03 -13.39
N LYS A 12 17.94 0.04 -13.19
CA LYS A 12 17.23 1.32 -13.15
C LYS A 12 17.38 1.94 -11.77
N ARG A 13 17.76 3.24 -11.73
CA ARG A 13 17.85 4.08 -10.54
C ARG A 13 16.45 4.29 -9.93
N LEU A 14 15.92 3.28 -9.30
CA LEU A 14 14.82 3.42 -8.35
C LEU A 14 15.37 3.94 -7.04
N ILE A 15 14.59 4.71 -6.33
CA ILE A 15 14.93 5.12 -4.96
C ILE A 15 15.07 3.85 -4.14
N LYS A 16 16.31 3.53 -3.75
CA LYS A 16 16.65 2.28 -3.06
C LYS A 16 16.54 2.38 -1.53
N THR A 17 15.95 3.44 -1.01
CA THR A 17 15.85 3.65 0.44
C THR A 17 14.63 2.92 0.96
N PRO A 18 14.77 1.92 1.83
CA PRO A 18 13.63 1.20 2.38
C PRO A 18 12.76 2.12 3.24
N LYS A 19 11.45 1.85 3.26
CA LYS A 19 10.53 2.46 4.22
C LYS A 19 10.59 1.70 5.54
N LEU A 20 10.45 2.43 6.66
CA LEU A 20 10.42 1.86 8.00
C LEU A 20 9.01 1.95 8.58
N TYR A 21 8.51 0.84 9.10
CA TYR A 21 7.21 0.72 9.75
C TYR A 21 7.36 0.09 11.13
N TRP A 22 6.41 0.36 11.99
CA TRP A 22 6.31 -0.28 13.30
C TRP A 22 5.70 -1.68 13.18
N ASN A 23 6.17 -2.62 14.02
CA ASN A 23 5.56 -3.96 14.09
C ASN A 23 4.22 -3.96 14.82
N ASP A 24 3.97 -2.91 15.59
CA ASP A 24 2.75 -2.71 16.37
C ASP A 24 2.22 -1.29 16.10
N SER A 25 1.06 -1.20 15.46
CA SER A 25 0.45 0.08 15.10
C SER A 25 -0.13 0.81 16.32
N GLY A 26 -0.56 0.09 17.35
CA GLY A 26 -1.04 0.66 18.61
C GLY A 26 0.10 1.28 19.40
N LEU A 27 1.25 0.60 19.50
CA LEU A 27 2.44 1.14 20.12
C LEU A 27 2.95 2.39 19.38
N ALA A 28 2.95 2.35 18.03
CA ALA A 28 3.34 3.50 17.22
C ALA A 28 2.47 4.72 17.51
N LEU A 29 1.15 4.55 17.58
CA LEU A 29 0.20 5.61 17.90
C LEU A 29 0.42 6.15 19.32
N HIS A 30 0.60 5.26 20.30
CA HIS A 30 0.84 5.63 21.70
C HIS A 30 2.11 6.48 21.86
N LEU A 31 3.21 6.06 21.24
CA LEU A 31 4.49 6.79 21.30
C LEU A 31 4.44 8.13 20.55
N ALA A 32 3.72 8.21 19.45
CA ALA A 32 3.57 9.45 18.68
C ALA A 32 2.87 10.55 19.47
N HIS A 33 2.01 10.19 20.42
CA HIS A 33 1.26 11.12 21.26
C HIS A 33 1.79 11.23 22.70
N GLY A 34 2.99 10.66 22.99
CA GLY A 34 3.59 10.70 24.31
C GLY A 34 2.74 10.06 25.42
N GLY A 35 1.90 9.08 25.05
CA GLY A 35 0.98 8.41 25.98
C GLY A 35 -0.37 9.11 26.15
N ALA A 36 -0.58 10.28 25.53
CA ALA A 36 -1.88 10.94 25.51
C ALA A 36 -2.80 10.35 24.40
N GLU A 37 -4.09 10.53 24.52
CA GLU A 37 -5.04 10.21 23.46
C GLU A 37 -4.81 11.13 22.27
N GLY A 38 -4.65 10.56 21.08
CA GLY A 38 -4.45 11.29 19.82
C GLY A 38 -5.12 10.61 18.65
N ALA A 39 -5.54 11.40 17.67
CA ALA A 39 -6.16 10.87 16.47
C ALA A 39 -5.10 10.19 15.56
N PRO A 40 -5.37 9.01 15.00
CA PRO A 40 -4.48 8.37 14.04
C PRO A 40 -4.34 9.23 12.78
N THR A 41 -3.10 9.34 12.30
CA THR A 41 -2.79 9.99 11.02
C THR A 41 -2.84 9.01 9.86
N GLY A 42 -2.71 9.50 8.62
CA GLY A 42 -2.58 8.65 7.44
C GLY A 42 -1.43 7.64 7.56
N ALA A 43 -0.29 8.04 8.15
CA ALA A 43 0.86 7.16 8.35
C ALA A 43 0.56 6.01 9.35
N HIS A 44 -0.21 6.28 10.41
CA HIS A 44 -0.66 5.23 11.33
C HIS A 44 -1.61 4.24 10.64
N PHE A 45 -2.48 4.75 9.77
CA PHE A 45 -3.41 3.92 9.01
C PHE A 45 -2.67 3.08 7.96
N GLU A 46 -1.68 3.65 7.26
CA GLU A 46 -0.80 2.91 6.34
C GLU A 46 -0.04 1.80 7.08
N ASN A 47 0.48 2.08 8.27
CA ASN A 47 1.16 1.09 9.10
C ASN A 47 0.23 -0.05 9.54
N LEU A 48 -1.03 0.26 9.90
CA LEU A 48 -2.04 -0.75 10.25
C LEU A 48 -2.30 -1.68 9.07
N VAL A 49 -2.57 -1.11 7.89
CA VAL A 49 -2.83 -1.90 6.66
C VAL A 49 -1.63 -2.79 6.31
N LEU A 50 -0.38 -2.30 6.49
CA LEU A 50 0.80 -3.14 6.27
C LEU A 50 0.86 -4.31 7.25
N CYS A 51 0.56 -4.10 8.53
CA CYS A 51 0.53 -5.19 9.52
C CYS A 51 -0.45 -6.29 9.10
N ASP A 52 -1.64 -5.91 8.63
CA ASP A 52 -2.68 -6.84 8.17
C ASP A 52 -2.26 -7.58 6.89
N LEU A 53 -1.69 -6.86 5.91
CA LEU A 53 -1.16 -7.47 4.69
C LEU A 53 -0.04 -8.48 4.97
N LEU A 54 0.82 -8.21 5.96
CA LEU A 54 1.87 -9.13 6.36
C LEU A 54 1.30 -10.36 7.07
N ALA A 55 0.32 -10.18 7.96
CA ALA A 55 -0.39 -11.28 8.59
C ALA A 55 -1.08 -12.17 7.55
N TRP A 56 -1.78 -11.57 6.58
CA TRP A 56 -2.36 -12.29 5.45
C TRP A 56 -1.29 -13.02 4.63
N ARG A 57 -0.19 -12.35 4.25
CA ARG A 57 0.94 -12.94 3.49
C ARG A 57 1.44 -14.22 4.15
N ASP A 58 1.56 -14.20 5.47
CA ASP A 58 2.13 -15.33 6.23
C ASP A 58 1.19 -16.56 6.25
N THR A 59 -0.07 -16.39 5.84
CA THR A 59 -1.02 -17.51 5.63
C THR A 59 -0.96 -18.10 4.21
N GLN A 60 -0.26 -17.45 3.28
CA GLN A 60 -0.24 -17.86 1.87
C GLN A 60 0.88 -18.85 1.55
N VAL A 61 0.61 -19.78 0.60
CA VAL A 61 1.63 -20.72 0.09
C VAL A 61 1.55 -20.79 -1.44
N PRO A 62 2.59 -20.37 -2.19
CA PRO A 62 3.79 -19.67 -1.70
C PRO A 62 3.44 -18.27 -1.18
N GLN A 63 4.25 -17.78 -0.26
CA GLN A 63 4.08 -16.42 0.26
C GLN A 63 4.31 -15.39 -0.84
N PRO A 64 3.40 -14.40 -1.04
CA PRO A 64 3.64 -13.28 -1.92
C PRO A 64 4.72 -12.36 -1.37
N GLU A 65 5.42 -11.68 -2.24
CA GLU A 65 6.32 -10.58 -1.86
C GLU A 65 5.53 -9.29 -1.71
N ILE A 66 5.81 -8.52 -0.66
CA ILE A 66 5.23 -7.18 -0.43
C ILE A 66 6.37 -6.17 -0.44
N THR A 67 6.28 -5.21 -1.33
CA THR A 67 7.25 -4.12 -1.55
C THR A 67 6.50 -2.79 -1.67
N TYR A 68 7.19 -1.66 -1.82
CA TYR A 68 6.57 -0.40 -2.25
C TYR A 68 7.13 0.00 -3.62
N TRP A 69 6.42 0.86 -4.36
CA TRP A 69 6.90 1.36 -5.64
C TRP A 69 6.96 2.88 -5.64
N ARG A 70 8.06 3.43 -6.15
CA ARG A 70 8.25 4.87 -6.27
C ARG A 70 9.14 5.22 -7.45
N THR A 71 8.72 6.25 -8.22
CA THR A 71 9.50 6.82 -9.32
C THR A 71 10.37 7.99 -8.85
N SER A 72 11.38 8.33 -9.64
CA SER A 72 12.17 9.54 -9.44
C SER A 72 11.35 10.83 -9.65
N SER A 73 10.23 10.76 -10.37
CA SER A 73 9.29 11.87 -10.59
C SER A 73 8.29 12.06 -9.43
N GLY A 74 8.35 11.22 -8.39
CA GLY A 74 7.55 11.36 -7.18
C GLY A 74 6.22 10.60 -7.17
N HIS A 75 5.90 9.83 -8.23
CA HIS A 75 4.75 8.90 -8.14
C HIS A 75 5.09 7.76 -7.21
N GLU A 76 4.14 7.38 -6.37
CA GLU A 76 4.32 6.34 -5.37
C GLU A 76 3.07 5.45 -5.31
N VAL A 77 3.29 4.17 -4.97
CA VAL A 77 2.26 3.21 -4.57
C VAL A 77 2.73 2.61 -3.26
N ASP A 78 1.90 2.69 -2.24
CA ASP A 78 2.27 2.35 -0.86
C ASP A 78 2.72 0.89 -0.74
N PHE A 79 1.98 -0.04 -1.35
CA PHE A 79 2.37 -1.45 -1.38
C PHE A 79 2.16 -2.06 -2.76
N VAL A 80 3.09 -2.93 -3.14
CA VAL A 80 3.00 -3.80 -4.33
C VAL A 80 3.06 -5.23 -3.85
N ILE A 81 2.02 -5.98 -4.14
CA ILE A 81 1.93 -7.41 -3.83
C ILE A 81 2.29 -8.17 -5.10
N GLU A 82 3.36 -8.97 -5.02
CA GLU A 82 3.79 -9.84 -6.12
C GLU A 82 3.56 -11.31 -5.79
N SER A 83 2.85 -12.00 -6.67
CA SER A 83 2.67 -13.45 -6.62
C SER A 83 2.65 -14.02 -8.02
N LYS A 84 3.42 -15.08 -8.28
CA LYS A 84 3.49 -15.78 -9.58
C LYS A 84 3.66 -14.83 -10.77
N ASN A 85 4.58 -13.86 -10.64
CA ASN A 85 4.86 -12.82 -11.64
C ASN A 85 3.64 -11.92 -11.99
N ARG A 86 2.69 -11.80 -11.08
CA ARG A 86 1.54 -10.89 -11.17
C ARG A 86 1.59 -9.89 -10.04
N LEU A 87 1.19 -8.67 -10.33
CA LEU A 87 1.29 -7.53 -9.44
C LEU A 87 -0.10 -6.96 -9.12
N VAL A 88 -0.29 -6.57 -7.89
CA VAL A 88 -1.41 -5.72 -7.45
C VAL A 88 -0.83 -4.52 -6.71
N GLY A 89 -1.17 -3.30 -7.16
CA GLY A 89 -0.82 -2.08 -6.44
C GLY A 89 -1.85 -1.79 -5.35
N VAL A 90 -1.39 -1.39 -4.17
CA VAL A 90 -2.25 -1.00 -3.04
C VAL A 90 -1.87 0.40 -2.59
N GLU A 91 -2.84 1.29 -2.60
CA GLU A 91 -2.76 2.65 -2.06
C GLU A 91 -3.59 2.74 -0.79
N VAL A 92 -3.13 3.46 0.21
CA VAL A 92 -3.84 3.61 1.49
C VAL A 92 -4.26 5.06 1.71
N LYS A 93 -5.54 5.27 2.01
CA LYS A 93 -6.10 6.61 2.26
C LYS A 93 -6.96 6.59 3.52
N ALA A 94 -6.59 7.36 4.53
CA ALA A 94 -7.39 7.49 5.75
C ALA A 94 -8.75 8.18 5.49
N ALA A 95 -8.93 8.86 4.36
CA ALA A 95 -10.18 9.49 3.96
C ALA A 95 -11.29 8.44 3.81
N LYS A 96 -12.55 8.85 4.13
CA LYS A 96 -13.72 7.97 3.99
C LYS A 96 -14.11 7.70 2.53
N ARG A 97 -13.80 8.63 1.62
CA ARG A 97 -14.17 8.50 0.20
C ARG A 97 -13.06 9.06 -0.70
N PRO A 98 -12.01 8.28 -0.97
CA PRO A 98 -10.97 8.65 -1.94
C PRO A 98 -11.56 8.86 -3.34
N GLY A 99 -10.88 9.68 -4.16
CA GLY A 99 -11.31 10.05 -5.49
C GLY A 99 -10.21 9.90 -6.54
N MET A 100 -10.48 10.43 -7.75
CA MET A 100 -9.59 10.29 -8.91
C MET A 100 -8.18 10.86 -8.71
N ARG A 101 -8.01 11.85 -7.81
CA ARG A 101 -6.70 12.44 -7.51
C ARG A 101 -5.82 11.50 -6.68
N ASP A 102 -6.43 10.63 -5.91
CA ASP A 102 -5.76 9.71 -4.99
C ASP A 102 -5.15 8.49 -5.70
N ILE A 103 -5.49 8.26 -6.98
CA ILE A 103 -5.05 7.08 -7.74
C ILE A 103 -4.00 7.37 -8.80
N SER A 104 -3.41 8.56 -8.83
CA SER A 104 -2.41 8.94 -9.84
C SER A 104 -1.18 8.03 -9.83
N GLY A 105 -0.70 7.65 -8.65
CA GLY A 105 0.39 6.70 -8.47
C GLY A 105 0.03 5.32 -9.03
N LEU A 106 -1.14 4.79 -8.66
CA LEU A 106 -1.64 3.51 -9.17
C LEU A 106 -1.77 3.50 -10.70
N ARG A 107 -2.30 4.56 -11.30
CA ARG A 107 -2.41 4.68 -12.76
C ARG A 107 -1.05 4.62 -13.45
N THR A 108 -0.07 5.35 -12.92
CA THR A 108 1.30 5.33 -13.45
C THR A 108 1.91 3.94 -13.30
N PHE A 109 1.75 3.31 -12.15
CA PHE A 109 2.21 1.94 -11.90
C PHE A 109 1.61 0.93 -12.88
N LEU A 110 0.28 0.99 -13.10
CA LEU A 110 -0.40 0.11 -14.05
C LEU A 110 0.06 0.32 -15.50
N ALA A 111 0.33 1.58 -15.88
CA ALA A 111 0.85 1.92 -17.21
C ALA A 111 2.30 1.42 -17.41
N GLU A 112 3.13 1.45 -16.37
CA GLU A 112 4.51 0.94 -16.43
C GLU A 112 4.59 -0.59 -16.41
N HIS A 113 3.56 -1.27 -15.89
CA HIS A 113 3.52 -2.73 -15.74
C HIS A 113 2.34 -3.39 -16.46
N PRO A 114 2.07 -3.08 -17.76
CA PRO A 114 0.82 -3.45 -18.44
C PRO A 114 0.58 -4.95 -18.55
N LYS A 115 1.65 -5.75 -18.56
CA LYS A 115 1.57 -7.22 -18.69
C LYS A 115 1.47 -7.95 -17.36
N GLN A 116 1.97 -7.37 -16.29
CA GLN A 116 2.09 -8.00 -14.97
C GLN A 116 1.02 -7.50 -13.99
N ALA A 117 0.72 -6.20 -14.01
CA ALA A 117 -0.22 -5.62 -13.07
C ALA A 117 -1.67 -6.03 -13.41
N LEU A 118 -2.31 -6.70 -12.47
CA LEU A 118 -3.72 -7.10 -12.54
C LEU A 118 -4.65 -5.90 -12.33
N GLY A 119 -4.30 -5.01 -11.41
CA GLY A 119 -5.09 -3.85 -11.05
C GLY A 119 -4.54 -3.14 -9.82
N GLY A 120 -5.30 -2.19 -9.34
CA GLY A 120 -5.01 -1.43 -8.13
C GLY A 120 -6.16 -1.49 -7.13
N VAL A 121 -5.81 -1.41 -5.85
CA VAL A 121 -6.75 -1.34 -4.74
C VAL A 121 -6.45 -0.07 -3.94
N VAL A 122 -7.48 0.72 -3.65
CA VAL A 122 -7.37 1.82 -2.68
C VAL A 122 -8.06 1.38 -1.39
N VAL A 123 -7.27 1.15 -0.36
CA VAL A 123 -7.76 0.82 0.98
C VAL A 123 -8.10 2.11 1.73
N HIS A 124 -9.33 2.24 2.23
CA HIS A 124 -9.78 3.50 2.82
C HIS A 124 -10.58 3.35 4.12
N GLY A 125 -10.72 4.46 4.85
CA GLY A 125 -11.42 4.52 6.14
C GLY A 125 -12.95 4.66 6.07
N GLY A 126 -13.56 4.48 4.90
CA GLY A 126 -15.03 4.51 4.72
C GLY A 126 -15.66 3.13 4.76
N ASP A 127 -16.94 3.05 4.35
CA ASP A 127 -17.78 1.86 4.51
C ASP A 127 -18.17 1.19 3.18
N GLU A 128 -18.01 1.89 2.05
CA GLU A 128 -18.48 1.43 0.74
C GLU A 128 -17.33 0.99 -0.18
N SER A 129 -17.57 -0.05 -0.99
CA SER A 129 -16.67 -0.42 -2.08
C SER A 129 -17.20 0.13 -3.39
N TYR A 130 -16.33 0.73 -4.20
CA TYR A 130 -16.69 1.30 -5.50
C TYR A 130 -15.48 1.35 -6.44
N TRP A 131 -15.76 1.36 -7.75
CA TRP A 131 -14.74 1.50 -8.77
C TRP A 131 -14.34 2.96 -8.95
N LEU A 132 -13.02 3.22 -8.93
CA LEU A 132 -12.43 4.53 -9.24
C LEU A 132 -11.96 4.61 -10.69
N ASP A 133 -11.65 3.47 -11.29
CA ASP A 133 -11.22 3.32 -12.68
C ASP A 133 -11.53 1.88 -13.13
N GLU A 134 -11.39 1.58 -14.42
CA GLU A 134 -11.61 0.23 -14.99
C GLU A 134 -10.85 -0.88 -14.26
N ARG A 135 -9.69 -0.56 -13.69
CA ARG A 135 -8.78 -1.51 -13.03
C ARG A 135 -8.42 -1.10 -11.60
N ILE A 136 -9.11 -0.11 -11.03
CA ILE A 136 -8.82 0.38 -9.67
C ILE A 136 -10.11 0.43 -8.87
N VAL A 137 -10.16 -0.36 -7.79
CA VAL A 137 -11.29 -0.43 -6.86
C VAL A 137 -10.92 0.20 -5.52
N ALA A 138 -11.81 0.98 -4.95
CA ALA A 138 -11.73 1.43 -3.56
C ALA A 138 -12.48 0.45 -2.66
N VAL A 139 -11.86 0.04 -1.56
CA VAL A 139 -12.43 -0.91 -0.59
C VAL A 139 -12.20 -0.42 0.84
N PRO A 140 -13.15 -0.59 1.74
CA PRO A 140 -12.94 -0.35 3.16
C PRO A 140 -11.83 -1.22 3.73
N TRP A 141 -11.03 -0.67 4.65
CA TRP A 141 -9.90 -1.37 5.26
C TRP A 141 -10.28 -2.70 5.92
N TRP A 142 -11.43 -2.78 6.56
CA TRP A 142 -11.94 -3.97 7.23
C TRP A 142 -12.37 -5.10 6.28
N ARG A 143 -12.35 -4.86 4.95
CA ARG A 143 -12.58 -5.90 3.92
C ARG A 143 -11.29 -6.53 3.38
N VAL A 144 -10.15 -6.00 3.77
CA VAL A 144 -8.84 -6.48 3.30
C VAL A 144 -8.17 -7.39 4.32
N MET A 145 -8.77 -7.48 5.50
CA MET A 145 -8.38 -8.34 6.61
C MET A 145 -8.96 -9.74 6.48
#